data_e760bf130efabce25a6c632f7dbdd808
#
_entry.id   e760bf130efabce25a6c632f7dbdd808
#
_cell.length_a   1.000
_cell.length_b   1.000
_cell.length_c   1.000
_cell.angle_alpha   90.00
_cell.angle_beta   90.00
_cell.angle_gamma   90.00
#
_symmetry.space_group_name_H-M   'P 1'
#
loop_
_entity.id
_entity.type
_entity.pdbx_description
1 polymer ?
#
loop_
_entity_poly.entity_id
_entity_poly.type
_entity_poly.pdbx_seq_one_letter_code
_entity_poly.pdbx_strand_id
1 'polypeptide(L)'
;CILAAADMSRLPDVPWKDRQKRQLSVFLPRLRRDYNMINGIINVYKERGFTSFDVVAKLRGILHERKIGHTGTLDPEATGVLPICIGNATKVCELLTDKDKVYRTVMHLGITTDTQDMTGTVKEDRSREAALLKEQTVEAAILQFVGDYEQIPPMYSALKVNGKKLCDLARAGIEVERKARTVKIFSIEIEKINLPYVTMQVHCSKGTYIRTLCADIGEVLGVGACMESLVRTRVSVFPLEEAHTLAEIEKIRDEGTLEELILPVDRVFEGKTKLTVVPEAFRFLQNGNRLNDGNFTDVPEKIADGEQVLVYDPMGHFYAVYRYER
;
A
#
# COMPACT_ATOMS: atom_id res chain seq x y z
N CYS A 1 -43.11 -30.71 -14.75
CA CYS A 1 -44.02 -31.24 -13.74
C CYS A 1 -43.30 -31.40 -12.43
N ILE A 2 -43.90 -30.81 -11.39
CA ILE A 2 -43.64 -30.96 -9.95
C ILE A 2 -42.38 -30.29 -9.42
N LEU A 3 -42.53 -29.01 -9.02
CA LEU A 3 -41.75 -28.30 -8.03
C LEU A 3 -42.06 -28.88 -6.64
N ALA A 4 -41.04 -29.39 -5.97
CA ALA A 4 -41.13 -29.70 -4.53
C ALA A 4 -40.92 -28.40 -3.75
N ALA A 5 -41.95 -27.98 -3.02
CA ALA A 5 -41.86 -26.89 -2.04
C ALA A 5 -41.00 -27.35 -0.86
N ALA A 6 -39.93 -26.63 -0.59
CA ALA A 6 -39.14 -26.80 0.61
C ALA A 6 -39.90 -26.24 1.81
N ASP A 7 -40.11 -27.08 2.80
CA ASP A 7 -40.78 -26.79 4.08
C ASP A 7 -39.97 -25.74 4.89
N MET A 8 -40.51 -24.54 5.00
CA MET A 8 -39.94 -23.37 5.72
C MET A 8 -40.23 -23.38 7.23
N SER A 9 -40.54 -24.51 7.85
CA SER A 9 -41.04 -24.57 9.25
C SER A 9 -39.99 -24.87 10.32
N ARG A 10 -38.67 -24.85 10.02
CA ARG A 10 -37.64 -25.15 11.04
C ARG A 10 -36.47 -24.13 11.04
N LEU A 11 -36.78 -22.88 11.36
CA LEU A 11 -35.76 -21.97 11.88
C LEU A 11 -35.99 -21.82 13.40
N PRO A 12 -34.92 -21.87 14.25
CA PRO A 12 -35.10 -21.68 15.67
C PRO A 12 -35.57 -20.26 15.95
N ASP A 13 -36.66 -20.15 16.75
CA ASP A 13 -37.21 -18.89 17.26
C ASP A 13 -36.16 -18.16 18.12
N VAL A 14 -35.42 -17.24 17.52
CA VAL A 14 -34.62 -16.24 18.26
C VAL A 14 -35.55 -15.03 18.49
N PRO A 15 -35.72 -14.58 19.74
CA PRO A 15 -36.69 -13.52 20.06
C PRO A 15 -36.44 -12.24 19.28
N TRP A 16 -37.48 -11.69 18.66
CA TRP A 16 -37.47 -10.47 17.81
C TRP A 16 -36.78 -9.26 18.47
N LYS A 17 -36.77 -9.17 19.78
CA LYS A 17 -36.26 -8.01 20.54
C LYS A 17 -34.73 -7.83 20.51
N ASP A 18 -33.96 -8.87 20.23
CA ASP A 18 -32.51 -8.80 20.21
C ASP A 18 -31.89 -8.54 18.82
N ARG A 19 -32.68 -8.68 17.74
CA ARG A 19 -32.25 -8.45 16.35
C ARG A 19 -32.16 -6.97 15.96
N GLN A 20 -32.71 -6.04 16.77
CA GLN A 20 -32.80 -4.61 16.39
C GLN A 20 -31.61 -3.76 16.80
N LYS A 21 -30.62 -4.28 17.52
CA LYS A 21 -29.51 -3.47 18.11
C LYS A 21 -28.24 -3.40 17.27
N ARG A 22 -28.12 -4.22 16.22
CA ARG A 22 -26.90 -4.25 15.41
C ARG A 22 -27.11 -3.42 14.15
N GLN A 23 -26.30 -2.36 13.99
CA GLN A 23 -26.35 -1.45 12.84
C GLN A 23 -25.00 -1.43 12.14
N LEU A 24 -25.02 -1.25 10.82
CA LEU A 24 -23.83 -1.04 10.02
C LEU A 24 -23.88 0.36 9.43
N SER A 25 -22.81 1.13 9.63
CA SER A 25 -22.61 2.45 9.02
C SER A 25 -21.59 2.40 7.89
N VAL A 26 -21.80 3.21 6.87
CA VAL A 26 -20.91 3.26 5.70
C VAL A 26 -19.54 3.79 6.09
N PHE A 27 -18.48 2.99 5.93
CA PHE A 27 -17.10 3.40 6.18
C PHE A 27 -16.42 3.93 4.91
N LEU A 28 -16.73 3.35 3.75
CA LEU A 28 -16.26 3.83 2.44
C LEU A 28 -17.45 4.09 1.52
N PRO A 29 -17.48 5.25 0.84
CA PRO A 29 -18.56 5.57 -0.06
C PRO A 29 -18.53 4.68 -1.31
N ARG A 30 -19.71 4.43 -1.83
CA ARG A 30 -20.09 3.61 -2.98
C ARG A 30 -19.06 3.54 -4.09
N LEU A 31 -18.76 2.32 -4.50
CA LEU A 31 -18.12 2.04 -5.78
C LEU A 31 -19.24 1.79 -6.81
N ARG A 32 -19.84 2.89 -7.38
CA ARG A 32 -20.80 2.72 -8.48
C ARG A 32 -20.10 2.09 -9.67
N ARG A 33 -20.65 1.01 -10.22
CA ARG A 33 -20.30 0.52 -11.54
C ARG A 33 -20.93 1.44 -12.58
N ASP A 34 -20.12 2.24 -13.24
CA ASP A 34 -20.46 2.75 -14.56
C ASP A 34 -19.99 1.65 -15.54
N TYR A 35 -20.90 1.02 -16.22
CA TYR A 35 -20.66 -0.15 -17.09
C TYR A 35 -19.65 0.08 -18.22
N ASN A 36 -19.24 1.33 -18.48
CA ASN A 36 -18.29 1.74 -19.51
C ASN A 36 -16.94 2.21 -18.97
N MET A 37 -16.70 2.15 -17.65
CA MET A 37 -15.45 2.63 -17.04
C MET A 37 -14.67 1.48 -16.42
N ILE A 38 -13.37 1.45 -16.67
CA ILE A 38 -12.44 0.53 -16.00
C ILE A 38 -12.41 0.89 -14.51
N ASN A 39 -12.72 -0.07 -13.64
CA ASN A 39 -12.71 0.12 -12.19
C ASN A 39 -11.96 -1.02 -11.51
N GLY A 40 -10.85 -0.72 -10.85
CA GLY A 40 -10.07 -1.71 -10.13
C GLY A 40 -8.65 -1.23 -9.86
N ILE A 41 -7.76 -2.16 -9.62
CA ILE A 41 -6.37 -1.90 -9.30
C ILE A 41 -5.50 -2.66 -10.29
N ILE A 42 -4.49 -2.00 -10.85
CA ILE A 42 -3.41 -2.66 -11.61
C ILE A 42 -2.15 -2.62 -10.74
N ASN A 43 -1.50 -3.77 -10.58
CA ASN A 43 -0.21 -3.86 -9.95
C ASN A 43 0.88 -3.53 -10.98
N VAL A 44 1.42 -2.30 -10.93
CA VAL A 44 2.39 -1.81 -11.90
C VAL A 44 3.80 -2.00 -11.39
N TYR A 45 4.70 -2.50 -12.24
CA TYR A 45 6.13 -2.42 -12.03
C TYR A 45 6.62 -1.03 -12.48
N LYS A 46 6.97 -0.17 -11.52
CA LYS A 46 7.58 1.11 -11.84
C LYS A 46 9.04 0.90 -12.24
N GLU A 47 9.35 1.21 -13.46
CA GLU A 47 10.71 1.13 -14.00
C GLU A 47 11.55 2.32 -13.51
N ARG A 48 12.87 2.17 -13.58
CA ARG A 48 13.85 3.21 -13.25
C ARG A 48 13.68 4.44 -14.14
N GLY A 49 13.90 5.62 -13.58
CA GLY A 49 13.82 6.89 -14.30
C GLY A 49 12.42 7.52 -14.36
N PHE A 50 11.36 6.76 -14.05
CA PHE A 50 10.02 7.32 -13.94
C PHE A 50 9.72 7.79 -12.52
N THR A 51 9.09 8.96 -12.39
CA THR A 51 8.39 9.30 -11.15
C THR A 51 7.08 8.50 -11.05
N SER A 52 6.53 8.33 -9.85
CA SER A 52 5.20 7.71 -9.69
C SER A 52 4.10 8.47 -10.43
N PHE A 53 4.27 9.78 -10.62
CA PHE A 53 3.34 10.60 -11.40
C PHE A 53 3.45 10.36 -12.90
N ASP A 54 4.67 10.14 -13.43
CA ASP A 54 4.87 9.80 -14.84
C ASP A 54 4.19 8.47 -15.19
N VAL A 55 4.24 7.48 -14.29
CA VAL A 55 3.50 6.21 -14.43
C VAL A 55 2.01 6.48 -14.55
N VAL A 56 1.44 7.31 -13.67
CA VAL A 56 0.02 7.70 -13.73
C VAL A 56 -0.30 8.42 -15.05
N ALA A 57 0.57 9.34 -15.48
CA ALA A 57 0.37 10.10 -16.73
C ALA A 57 0.38 9.19 -17.95
N LYS A 58 1.33 8.25 -18.04
CA LYS A 58 1.40 7.25 -19.13
C LYS A 58 0.19 6.31 -19.13
N LEU A 59 -0.21 5.81 -17.96
CA LEU A 59 -1.38 4.94 -17.86
C LEU A 59 -2.69 5.63 -18.27
N ARG A 60 -2.82 6.95 -18.03
CA ARG A 60 -3.97 7.70 -18.56
C ARG A 60 -4.06 7.64 -20.08
N GLY A 61 -2.91 7.70 -20.75
CA GLY A 61 -2.84 7.54 -22.22
C GLY A 61 -3.14 6.10 -22.65
N ILE A 62 -2.53 5.12 -21.99
CA ILE A 62 -2.70 3.69 -22.30
C ILE A 62 -4.17 3.27 -22.11
N LEU A 63 -4.79 3.62 -20.99
CA LEU A 63 -6.11 3.13 -20.61
C LEU A 63 -7.26 4.05 -21.07
N HIS A 64 -6.96 5.23 -21.63
CA HIS A 64 -7.93 6.30 -21.95
C HIS A 64 -8.82 6.68 -20.75
N GLU A 65 -8.30 6.52 -19.51
CA GLU A 65 -9.00 6.81 -18.26
C GLU A 65 -8.33 7.98 -17.54
N ARG A 66 -9.14 8.97 -17.13
CA ARG A 66 -8.62 10.19 -16.44
C ARG A 66 -8.46 10.00 -14.95
N LYS A 67 -9.34 9.18 -14.36
CA LYS A 67 -9.40 8.99 -12.91
C LYS A 67 -8.47 7.85 -12.48
N ILE A 68 -7.20 8.17 -12.32
CA ILE A 68 -6.14 7.23 -11.92
C ILE A 68 -5.35 7.84 -10.76
N GLY A 69 -5.03 7.02 -9.76
CA GLY A 69 -4.21 7.40 -8.60
C GLY A 69 -3.27 6.28 -8.17
N HIS A 70 -2.09 6.64 -7.65
CA HIS A 70 -1.12 5.68 -7.10
C HIS A 70 -1.20 5.59 -5.57
N THR A 71 -0.73 4.48 -4.99
CA THR A 71 -0.86 4.13 -3.57
C THR A 71 0.42 4.37 -2.77
N GLY A 72 1.24 5.32 -3.18
CA GLY A 72 2.48 5.68 -2.47
C GLY A 72 3.64 5.93 -3.43
N THR A 73 4.34 7.02 -3.20
CA THR A 73 5.44 7.46 -4.05
C THR A 73 6.65 6.52 -3.94
N LEU A 74 7.29 6.28 -5.07
CA LEU A 74 8.65 5.77 -5.20
C LEU A 74 9.54 6.86 -5.79
N ASP A 75 10.78 6.94 -5.33
CA ASP A 75 11.78 7.83 -5.92
C ASP A 75 12.04 7.45 -7.39
N PRO A 76 12.50 8.38 -8.25
CA PRO A 76 12.70 8.10 -9.67
C PRO A 76 13.64 6.91 -9.94
N GLU A 77 14.73 6.80 -9.17
CA GLU A 77 15.71 5.72 -9.31
C GLU A 77 15.26 4.38 -8.68
N ALA A 78 14.28 4.42 -7.75
CA ALA A 78 13.71 3.22 -7.18
C ALA A 78 12.77 2.52 -8.17
N THR A 79 12.73 1.20 -8.11
CA THR A 79 11.87 0.36 -8.98
C THR A 79 10.89 -0.47 -8.17
N GLY A 80 10.03 -1.22 -8.85
CA GLY A 80 9.17 -2.24 -8.26
C GLY A 80 7.71 -1.84 -8.12
N VAL A 81 7.03 -2.49 -7.21
CA VAL A 81 5.57 -2.51 -7.04
C VAL A 81 4.99 -1.12 -6.80
N LEU A 82 4.08 -0.70 -7.68
CA LEU A 82 3.31 0.53 -7.56
C LEU A 82 1.84 0.25 -7.91
N PRO A 83 1.00 -0.17 -6.95
CA PRO A 83 -0.42 -0.40 -7.23
C PRO A 83 -1.09 0.91 -7.65
N ILE A 84 -1.82 0.84 -8.76
CA ILE A 84 -2.52 1.97 -9.37
C ILE A 84 -4.02 1.72 -9.31
N CYS A 85 -4.75 2.61 -8.67
CA CYS A 85 -6.20 2.58 -8.60
C CYS A 85 -6.81 3.32 -9.78
N ILE A 86 -7.82 2.71 -10.43
CA ILE A 86 -8.45 3.21 -11.64
C ILE A 86 -9.93 3.44 -11.39
N GLY A 87 -10.48 4.53 -11.91
CA GLY A 87 -11.90 4.85 -11.78
C GLY A 87 -12.33 5.03 -10.33
N ASN A 88 -13.37 4.37 -9.92
CA ASN A 88 -13.89 4.45 -8.55
C ASN A 88 -12.96 3.85 -7.50
N ALA A 89 -12.04 2.95 -7.89
CA ALA A 89 -11.03 2.40 -7.00
C ALA A 89 -10.07 3.47 -6.45
N THR A 90 -9.98 4.66 -7.05
CA THR A 90 -9.20 5.77 -6.48
C THR A 90 -9.63 6.18 -5.07
N LYS A 91 -10.85 5.83 -4.65
CA LYS A 91 -11.35 6.06 -3.29
C LYS A 91 -10.63 5.21 -2.23
N VAL A 92 -9.98 4.12 -2.62
CA VAL A 92 -9.21 3.26 -1.70
C VAL A 92 -7.70 3.53 -1.73
N CYS A 93 -7.23 4.50 -2.52
CA CYS A 93 -5.80 4.85 -2.58
C CYS A 93 -5.20 5.15 -1.21
N GLU A 94 -5.89 5.93 -0.37
CA GLU A 94 -5.42 6.28 0.97
C GLU A 94 -5.26 5.05 1.86
N LEU A 95 -6.20 4.10 1.80
CA LEU A 95 -6.13 2.86 2.57
C LEU A 95 -4.90 2.02 2.17
N LEU A 96 -4.57 1.96 0.88
CA LEU A 96 -3.38 1.27 0.39
C LEU A 96 -2.10 2.04 0.72
N THR A 97 -2.14 3.37 0.71
CA THR A 97 -1.02 4.21 1.13
C THR A 97 -0.65 3.94 2.59
N ASP A 98 -1.65 3.63 3.42
CA ASP A 98 -1.49 3.35 4.85
C ASP A 98 -0.99 1.92 5.17
N LYS A 99 -0.92 1.03 4.18
CA LYS A 99 -0.46 -0.34 4.37
C LYS A 99 1.06 -0.45 4.49
N ASP A 100 1.51 -1.60 4.98
CA ASP A 100 2.92 -1.99 5.04
C ASP A 100 3.56 -2.17 3.66
N LYS A 101 4.87 -2.07 3.60
CA LYS A 101 5.68 -2.28 2.40
C LYS A 101 6.88 -3.17 2.71
N VAL A 102 7.33 -3.88 1.69
CA VAL A 102 8.60 -4.59 1.72
C VAL A 102 9.50 -4.03 0.64
N TYR A 103 10.74 -3.75 1.03
CA TYR A 103 11.75 -3.22 0.14
C TYR A 103 12.99 -4.12 0.17
N ARG A 104 13.55 -4.37 -0.99
CA ARG A 104 14.90 -4.92 -1.14
C ARG A 104 15.84 -3.77 -1.47
N THR A 105 16.87 -3.58 -0.67
CA THR A 105 17.83 -2.47 -0.83
C THR A 105 19.26 -2.96 -0.78
N VAL A 106 20.12 -2.27 -1.49
CA VAL A 106 21.58 -2.34 -1.31
C VAL A 106 22.00 -1.07 -0.59
N MET A 107 22.64 -1.22 0.55
CA MET A 107 23.26 -0.15 1.31
C MET A 107 24.75 -0.11 0.98
N HIS A 108 25.29 1.09 0.75
CA HIS A 108 26.72 1.34 0.55
C HIS A 108 27.28 2.02 1.80
N LEU A 109 28.05 1.27 2.57
CA LEU A 109 28.74 1.77 3.75
C LEU A 109 29.95 2.60 3.37
N GLY A 110 30.21 3.67 4.12
CA GLY A 110 31.36 4.56 3.93
C GLY A 110 31.12 5.73 2.99
N ILE A 111 30.01 5.77 2.26
CA ILE A 111 29.64 6.91 1.41
C ILE A 111 28.47 7.66 2.03
N THR A 112 28.62 8.97 2.22
CA THR A 112 27.50 9.85 2.57
C THR A 112 27.20 10.83 1.46
N THR A 113 25.92 11.10 1.20
CA THR A 113 25.46 12.05 0.19
C THR A 113 24.40 12.99 0.76
N ASP A 114 24.14 14.10 0.09
CA ASP A 114 23.11 15.07 0.49
C ASP A 114 21.69 14.53 0.31
N THR A 115 21.47 13.56 -0.60
CA THR A 115 20.17 12.90 -0.85
C THR A 115 19.97 11.61 -0.05
N GLN A 116 21.03 11.11 0.63
CA GLN A 116 21.08 9.79 1.28
C GLN A 116 20.95 8.60 0.30
N ASP A 117 21.17 8.84 -1.01
CA ASP A 117 21.27 7.84 -2.08
C ASP A 117 22.38 8.24 -3.07
N MET A 118 22.68 7.37 -4.03
CA MET A 118 23.77 7.59 -4.98
C MET A 118 23.45 8.64 -6.07
N THR A 119 22.29 9.29 -6.04
CA THR A 119 21.98 10.40 -6.96
C THR A 119 22.48 11.74 -6.47
N GLY A 120 22.83 11.82 -5.19
CA GLY A 120 23.31 13.05 -4.55
C GLY A 120 24.80 13.31 -4.73
N THR A 121 25.20 14.49 -4.24
CA THR A 121 26.61 14.85 -4.16
C THR A 121 27.25 14.14 -2.97
N VAL A 122 28.37 13.46 -3.21
CA VAL A 122 29.15 12.80 -2.16
C VAL A 122 29.71 13.87 -1.21
N LYS A 123 29.46 13.72 0.08
CA LYS A 123 29.94 14.55 1.17
C LYS A 123 31.21 13.97 1.81
N GLU A 124 31.19 12.66 2.05
CA GLU A 124 32.29 11.91 2.64
C GLU A 124 32.46 10.56 1.96
N ASP A 125 33.72 10.12 1.82
CA ASP A 125 34.08 8.79 1.34
C ASP A 125 35.02 8.13 2.35
N ARG A 126 34.48 7.18 3.10
CA ARG A 126 35.18 6.33 4.09
C ARG A 126 35.03 4.85 3.71
N SER A 127 34.90 4.56 2.41
CA SER A 127 34.66 3.19 1.91
C SER A 127 35.80 2.23 2.30
N ARG A 128 37.07 2.74 2.43
CA ARG A 128 38.16 1.92 2.89
C ARG A 128 38.01 1.48 4.34
N GLU A 129 37.50 2.37 5.20
CA GLU A 129 37.26 2.06 6.62
C GLU A 129 36.07 1.10 6.73
N ALA A 130 35.02 1.34 5.95
CA ALA A 130 33.85 0.46 5.89
C ALA A 130 34.20 -0.96 5.46
N ALA A 131 35.11 -1.13 4.53
CA ALA A 131 35.57 -2.45 4.07
C ALA A 131 36.33 -3.26 5.14
N LEU A 132 36.77 -2.61 6.22
CA LEU A 132 37.47 -3.25 7.35
C LEU A 132 36.55 -3.61 8.51
N LEU A 133 35.28 -3.27 8.44
CA LEU A 133 34.29 -3.62 9.47
C LEU A 133 34.13 -5.14 9.58
N LYS A 134 33.76 -5.61 10.76
CA LYS A 134 33.39 -7.02 10.98
C LYS A 134 31.94 -7.22 10.61
N GLU A 135 31.64 -8.26 9.88
CA GLU A 135 30.25 -8.59 9.46
C GLU A 135 29.30 -8.65 10.65
N GLN A 136 29.70 -9.27 11.78
CA GLN A 136 28.87 -9.35 12.99
C GLN A 136 28.56 -7.97 13.59
N THR A 137 29.48 -7.00 13.48
CA THR A 137 29.23 -5.63 13.95
C THR A 137 28.21 -4.93 13.06
N VAL A 138 28.30 -5.15 11.74
CA VAL A 138 27.35 -4.61 10.76
C VAL A 138 25.97 -5.22 10.96
N GLU A 139 25.89 -6.53 11.12
CA GLU A 139 24.63 -7.25 11.39
C GLU A 139 23.96 -6.72 12.67
N ALA A 140 24.71 -6.61 13.78
CA ALA A 140 24.19 -6.09 15.04
C ALA A 140 23.67 -4.65 14.92
N ALA A 141 24.39 -3.80 14.16
CA ALA A 141 23.99 -2.41 13.91
C ALA A 141 22.71 -2.31 13.07
N ILE A 142 22.50 -3.20 12.12
CA ILE A 142 21.29 -3.24 11.30
C ILE A 142 20.09 -3.72 12.13
N LEU A 143 20.23 -4.81 12.87
CA LEU A 143 19.13 -5.44 13.58
C LEU A 143 18.56 -4.62 14.74
N GLN A 144 19.33 -3.67 15.30
CA GLN A 144 18.82 -2.77 16.33
C GLN A 144 17.70 -1.82 15.86
N PHE A 145 17.54 -1.62 14.53
CA PHE A 145 16.46 -0.82 13.96
C PHE A 145 15.12 -1.56 13.86
N VAL A 146 15.07 -2.86 14.17
CA VAL A 146 13.81 -3.61 14.20
C VAL A 146 12.97 -3.19 15.40
N GLY A 147 11.70 -2.87 15.16
CA GLY A 147 10.77 -2.35 16.17
C GLY A 147 10.33 -0.92 15.85
N ASP A 148 9.99 -0.18 16.88
CA ASP A 148 9.64 1.24 16.76
C ASP A 148 10.93 2.07 16.61
N TYR A 149 10.95 2.90 15.57
CA TYR A 149 12.13 3.66 15.16
C TYR A 149 11.75 5.13 14.91
N GLU A 150 12.43 6.04 15.64
CA GLU A 150 12.28 7.49 15.48
C GLU A 150 13.11 7.98 14.30
N GLN A 151 12.48 8.20 13.16
CA GLN A 151 13.13 8.60 11.93
C GLN A 151 12.90 10.07 11.60
N ILE A 152 13.96 10.82 11.31
CA ILE A 152 13.88 12.17 10.77
C ILE A 152 13.75 12.06 9.23
N PRO A 153 12.62 12.48 8.64
CA PRO A 153 12.43 12.41 7.20
C PRO A 153 13.51 13.18 6.43
N PRO A 154 13.96 12.69 5.25
CA PRO A 154 14.98 13.38 4.47
C PRO A 154 14.44 14.69 3.87
N MET A 155 15.32 15.67 3.60
CA MET A 155 14.95 16.90 2.90
C MET A 155 14.39 16.63 1.50
N TYR A 156 14.93 15.63 0.81
CA TYR A 156 14.43 15.20 -0.50
C TYR A 156 13.22 14.28 -0.36
N SER A 157 12.11 14.82 0.16
CA SER A 157 10.84 14.10 0.31
C SER A 157 9.63 14.91 -0.15
N ALA A 158 8.51 14.22 -0.40
CA ALA A 158 7.23 14.84 -0.78
C ALA A 158 6.46 15.44 0.41
N LEU A 159 6.98 15.36 1.63
CA LEU A 159 6.38 15.96 2.81
C LEU A 159 6.30 17.48 2.66
N LYS A 160 5.23 18.06 3.21
CA LYS A 160 5.02 19.51 3.18
C LYS A 160 5.30 20.12 4.55
N VAL A 161 6.06 21.19 4.55
CA VAL A 161 6.25 22.10 5.70
C VAL A 161 5.82 23.50 5.26
N ASN A 162 4.90 24.11 6.00
CA ASN A 162 4.32 25.41 5.67
C ASN A 162 3.78 25.49 4.22
N GLY A 163 3.14 24.39 3.75
CA GLY A 163 2.52 24.31 2.42
C GLY A 163 3.48 24.00 1.25
N LYS A 164 4.81 24.05 1.46
CA LYS A 164 5.83 23.74 0.45
C LYS A 164 6.39 22.34 0.66
N LYS A 165 6.69 21.63 -0.43
CA LYS A 165 7.33 20.30 -0.33
C LYS A 165 8.77 20.45 0.13
N LEU A 166 9.26 19.53 0.97
CA LEU A 166 10.66 19.53 1.44
C LEU A 166 11.65 19.42 0.27
N CYS A 167 11.36 18.61 -0.75
CA CYS A 167 12.22 18.49 -1.93
C CYS A 167 12.33 19.80 -2.75
N ASP A 168 11.29 20.64 -2.77
CA ASP A 168 11.34 21.93 -3.46
C ASP A 168 12.20 22.94 -2.67
N LEU A 169 12.12 22.89 -1.33
CA LEU A 169 12.96 23.69 -0.44
C LEU A 169 14.43 23.26 -0.54
N ALA A 170 14.70 21.95 -0.56
CA ALA A 170 16.06 21.38 -0.72
C ALA A 170 16.71 21.85 -2.02
N ARG A 171 15.97 21.80 -3.15
CA ARG A 171 16.46 22.29 -4.46
C ARG A 171 16.73 23.80 -4.48
N ALA A 172 16.02 24.55 -3.64
CA ALA A 172 16.27 25.97 -3.44
C ALA A 172 17.40 26.27 -2.45
N GLY A 173 18.11 25.25 -1.93
CA GLY A 173 19.15 25.40 -0.93
C GLY A 173 18.65 25.79 0.47
N ILE A 174 17.34 25.63 0.72
CA ILE A 174 16.72 26.00 1.99
C ILE A 174 16.59 24.74 2.84
N GLU A 175 17.33 24.68 3.93
CA GLU A 175 17.18 23.65 4.94
C GLU A 175 16.16 24.07 5.99
N VAL A 176 15.29 23.15 6.39
CA VAL A 176 14.28 23.38 7.44
C VAL A 176 14.35 22.27 8.49
N GLU A 177 14.05 22.63 9.73
CA GLU A 177 13.93 21.68 10.81
C GLU A 177 12.82 20.67 10.53
N ARG A 178 13.13 19.40 10.74
CA ARG A 178 12.20 18.29 10.54
C ARG A 178 12.02 17.53 11.86
N LYS A 179 10.79 17.32 12.24
CA LYS A 179 10.47 16.53 13.42
C LYS A 179 10.61 15.04 13.12
N ALA A 180 11.21 14.31 14.03
CA ALA A 180 11.22 12.86 14.00
C ALA A 180 9.78 12.31 13.98
N ARG A 181 9.60 11.14 13.37
CA ARG A 181 8.33 10.42 13.30
C ARG A 181 8.59 8.96 13.63
N THR A 182 7.77 8.42 14.50
CA THR A 182 7.80 6.99 14.80
C THR A 182 7.33 6.22 13.56
N VAL A 183 8.21 5.38 13.04
CA VAL A 183 7.91 4.35 12.04
C VAL A 183 8.18 2.99 12.64
N LYS A 184 7.64 1.93 12.07
CA LYS A 184 7.87 0.57 12.56
C LYS A 184 8.57 -0.26 11.51
N ILE A 185 9.70 -0.82 11.87
CA ILE A 185 10.38 -1.86 11.09
C ILE A 185 9.93 -3.21 11.65
N PHE A 186 9.13 -3.95 10.89
CA PHE A 186 8.60 -5.24 11.32
C PHE A 186 9.67 -6.32 11.30
N SER A 187 10.54 -6.30 10.27
CA SER A 187 11.69 -7.19 10.15
C SER A 187 12.73 -6.62 9.19
N ILE A 188 13.98 -7.00 9.39
CA ILE A 188 15.06 -6.85 8.43
C ILE A 188 15.67 -8.23 8.22
N GLU A 189 15.75 -8.67 6.97
CA GLU A 189 16.44 -9.88 6.55
C GLU A 189 17.70 -9.46 5.77
N ILE A 190 18.87 -9.83 6.29
CA ILE A 190 20.16 -9.54 5.63
C ILE A 190 20.42 -10.68 4.66
N GLU A 191 20.32 -10.40 3.36
CA GLU A 191 20.54 -11.38 2.30
C GLU A 191 22.02 -11.63 2.04
N LYS A 192 22.82 -10.56 2.10
CA LYS A 192 24.25 -10.64 1.80
C LYS A 192 25.02 -9.46 2.40
N ILE A 193 26.15 -9.76 3.05
CA ILE A 193 27.17 -8.78 3.42
C ILE A 193 28.38 -9.01 2.51
N ASN A 194 28.75 -8.00 1.73
CA ASN A 194 29.92 -7.97 0.86
C ASN A 194 30.52 -6.57 0.94
N LEU A 195 31.18 -6.29 2.06
CA LEU A 195 31.65 -4.95 2.40
C LEU A 195 32.43 -4.28 1.26
N PRO A 196 32.13 -3.01 0.98
CA PRO A 196 31.28 -2.10 1.74
C PRO A 196 29.77 -2.17 1.43
N TYR A 197 29.29 -3.18 0.72
CA TYR A 197 27.88 -3.33 0.32
C TYR A 197 27.14 -4.33 1.21
N VAL A 198 25.92 -3.97 1.59
CA VAL A 198 24.98 -4.86 2.30
C VAL A 198 23.65 -4.90 1.55
N THR A 199 23.22 -6.10 1.19
CA THR A 199 21.89 -6.34 0.60
C THR A 199 20.96 -6.83 1.68
N MET A 200 19.82 -6.16 1.85
CA MET A 200 18.83 -6.52 2.86
C MET A 200 17.40 -6.31 2.35
N GLN A 201 16.48 -7.10 2.89
CA GLN A 201 15.04 -6.91 2.73
C GLN A 201 14.47 -6.27 3.99
N VAL A 202 13.69 -5.21 3.85
CA VAL A 202 13.11 -4.43 4.96
C VAL A 202 11.60 -4.45 4.86
N HIS A 203 10.91 -5.05 5.84
CA HIS A 203 9.47 -4.97 6.00
C HIS A 203 9.14 -3.84 6.99
N CYS A 204 8.38 -2.84 6.56
CA CYS A 204 8.15 -1.64 7.36
C CYS A 204 6.76 -1.04 7.19
N SER A 205 6.40 -0.17 8.12
CA SER A 205 5.18 0.62 8.11
C SER A 205 5.21 1.71 7.02
N LYS A 206 4.05 2.31 6.76
CA LYS A 206 3.96 3.50 5.90
C LYS A 206 4.89 4.61 6.37
N GLY A 207 5.37 5.41 5.42
CA GLY A 207 6.16 6.61 5.71
C GLY A 207 7.62 6.37 6.07
N THR A 208 8.07 5.12 6.07
CA THR A 208 9.48 4.76 6.29
C THR A 208 10.32 5.14 5.06
N TYR A 209 11.41 5.86 5.28
CA TYR A 209 12.40 6.21 4.26
C TYR A 209 13.59 5.27 4.37
N ILE A 210 13.76 4.37 3.39
CA ILE A 210 14.86 3.40 3.37
C ILE A 210 16.21 4.12 3.20
N ARG A 211 16.26 5.24 2.50
CA ARG A 211 17.45 6.09 2.38
C ARG A 211 17.94 6.54 3.76
N THR A 212 17.04 7.04 4.59
CA THR A 212 17.36 7.48 5.96
C THR A 212 17.75 6.29 6.84
N LEU A 213 17.08 5.14 6.72
CA LEU A 213 17.47 3.93 7.45
C LEU A 213 18.92 3.53 7.12
N CYS A 214 19.31 3.54 5.84
CA CYS A 214 20.69 3.27 5.43
C CYS A 214 21.68 4.29 6.04
N ALA A 215 21.34 5.59 5.98
CA ALA A 215 22.18 6.64 6.54
C ALA A 215 22.36 6.49 8.06
N ASP A 216 21.26 6.24 8.80
CA ASP A 216 21.29 6.10 10.25
C ASP A 216 22.05 4.84 10.70
N ILE A 217 21.96 3.72 9.95
CA ILE A 217 22.82 2.53 10.18
C ILE A 217 24.30 2.90 10.01
N GLY A 218 24.63 3.67 8.96
CA GLY A 218 25.99 4.14 8.73
C GLY A 218 26.52 5.04 9.84
N GLU A 219 25.69 5.91 10.41
CA GLU A 219 26.00 6.75 11.57
C GLU A 219 26.31 5.90 12.80
N VAL A 220 25.48 4.89 13.10
CA VAL A 220 25.73 3.95 14.22
C VAL A 220 27.05 3.21 14.06
N LEU A 221 27.43 2.86 12.83
CA LEU A 221 28.72 2.21 12.52
C LEU A 221 29.90 3.20 12.51
N GLY A 222 29.64 4.52 12.56
CA GLY A 222 30.65 5.56 12.56
C GLY A 222 31.38 5.76 11.24
N VAL A 223 30.92 5.14 10.14
CA VAL A 223 31.52 5.26 8.81
C VAL A 223 30.63 5.99 7.80
N GLY A 224 29.37 6.24 8.15
CA GLY A 224 28.35 6.75 7.24
C GLY A 224 27.88 5.69 6.24
N ALA A 225 26.74 5.94 5.60
CA ALA A 225 26.21 5.10 4.51
C ALA A 225 25.21 5.88 3.66
N CYS A 226 24.94 5.37 2.47
CA CYS A 226 23.82 5.79 1.63
C CYS A 226 23.15 4.58 0.98
N MET A 227 21.98 4.81 0.42
CA MET A 227 21.25 3.79 -0.35
C MET A 227 21.81 3.71 -1.78
N GLU A 228 22.32 2.55 -2.18
CA GLU A 228 22.82 2.29 -3.52
C GLU A 228 21.69 1.99 -4.50
N SER A 229 20.75 1.13 -4.08
CA SER A 229 19.58 0.76 -4.90
C SER A 229 18.38 0.40 -4.06
N LEU A 230 17.18 0.52 -4.66
CA LEU A 230 15.91 0.20 -4.00
C LEU A 230 14.92 -0.44 -4.96
N VAL A 231 14.40 -1.58 -4.56
CA VAL A 231 13.27 -2.24 -5.21
C VAL A 231 12.16 -2.41 -4.19
N ARG A 232 10.98 -1.86 -4.44
CA ARG A 232 9.80 -2.19 -3.63
C ARG A 232 9.22 -3.51 -4.09
N THR A 233 9.41 -4.56 -3.28
CA THR A 233 9.01 -5.93 -3.62
C THR A 233 7.56 -6.23 -3.26
N ARG A 234 6.96 -5.48 -2.32
CA ARG A 234 5.56 -5.67 -1.94
C ARG A 234 4.91 -4.39 -1.39
N VAL A 235 3.64 -4.23 -1.69
CA VAL A 235 2.72 -3.25 -1.06
C VAL A 235 1.49 -4.02 -0.61
N SER A 236 1.29 -4.20 0.70
CA SER A 236 0.15 -4.98 1.23
C SER A 236 0.08 -6.38 0.57
N VAL A 237 -1.02 -6.67 -0.12
CA VAL A 237 -1.30 -7.94 -0.84
C VAL A 237 -0.76 -7.97 -2.28
N PHE A 238 -0.05 -6.95 -2.73
CA PHE A 238 0.47 -6.83 -4.10
C PHE A 238 1.98 -7.16 -4.12
N PRO A 239 2.38 -8.36 -4.55
CA PRO A 239 3.79 -8.74 -4.65
C PRO A 239 4.40 -8.33 -6.00
N LEU A 240 5.74 -8.39 -6.08
CA LEU A 240 6.51 -8.00 -7.27
C LEU A 240 6.24 -8.92 -8.46
N GLU A 241 6.05 -10.20 -8.19
CA GLU A 241 5.84 -11.25 -9.19
C GLU A 241 4.55 -11.07 -10.00
N GLU A 242 3.59 -10.33 -9.45
CA GLU A 242 2.33 -9.98 -10.11
C GLU A 242 2.34 -8.56 -10.69
N ALA A 243 3.49 -7.90 -10.75
CA ALA A 243 3.57 -6.53 -11.26
C ALA A 243 3.94 -6.52 -12.74
N HIS A 244 3.28 -5.65 -13.52
CA HIS A 244 3.47 -5.50 -14.96
C HIS A 244 4.08 -4.15 -15.30
N THR A 245 5.01 -4.15 -16.26
CA THR A 245 5.58 -2.92 -16.83
C THR A 245 4.52 -2.16 -17.65
N LEU A 246 4.75 -0.88 -17.91
CA LEU A 246 3.85 -0.08 -18.74
C LEU A 246 3.73 -0.66 -20.16
N ALA A 247 4.83 -1.20 -20.72
CA ALA A 247 4.84 -1.80 -22.05
C ALA A 247 4.02 -3.10 -22.11
N GLU A 248 4.10 -3.95 -21.06
CA GLU A 248 3.27 -5.15 -20.95
C GLU A 248 1.78 -4.81 -20.86
N ILE A 249 1.43 -3.80 -20.04
CA ILE A 249 0.03 -3.35 -19.89
C ILE A 249 -0.51 -2.82 -21.21
N GLU A 250 0.30 -2.05 -21.95
CA GLU A 250 -0.08 -1.53 -23.27
C GLU A 250 -0.31 -2.67 -24.27
N LYS A 251 0.57 -3.65 -24.31
CA LYS A 251 0.44 -4.84 -25.16
C LYS A 251 -0.84 -5.63 -24.84
N ILE A 252 -1.08 -5.92 -23.55
CA ILE A 252 -2.27 -6.68 -23.10
C ILE A 252 -3.57 -5.92 -23.44
N ARG A 253 -3.56 -4.58 -23.33
CA ARG A 253 -4.67 -3.73 -23.78
C ARG A 253 -4.93 -3.92 -25.28
N ASP A 254 -3.87 -3.90 -26.10
CA ASP A 254 -3.98 -4.00 -27.56
C ASP A 254 -4.43 -5.41 -28.01
N GLU A 255 -4.12 -6.44 -27.23
CA GLU A 255 -4.61 -7.81 -27.38
C GLU A 255 -6.07 -7.99 -26.94
N GLY A 256 -6.66 -6.97 -26.26
CA GLY A 256 -8.07 -6.98 -25.83
C GLY A 256 -8.34 -7.76 -24.56
N THR A 257 -7.30 -8.11 -23.79
CA THR A 257 -7.40 -8.91 -22.55
C THR A 257 -7.07 -8.09 -21.27
N LEU A 258 -7.17 -6.77 -21.34
CA LEU A 258 -6.85 -5.86 -20.25
C LEU A 258 -7.60 -6.20 -18.94
N GLU A 259 -8.80 -6.75 -19.02
CA GLU A 259 -9.61 -7.12 -17.85
C GLU A 259 -8.91 -8.14 -16.93
N GLU A 260 -8.02 -8.97 -17.48
CA GLU A 260 -7.24 -9.96 -16.73
C GLU A 260 -6.25 -9.31 -15.74
N LEU A 261 -5.82 -8.07 -16.04
CA LEU A 261 -4.93 -7.30 -15.17
C LEU A 261 -5.67 -6.49 -14.10
N ILE A 262 -6.98 -6.33 -14.24
CA ILE A 262 -7.77 -5.48 -13.33
C ILE A 262 -8.14 -6.28 -12.09
N LEU A 263 -7.40 -6.04 -11.02
CA LEU A 263 -7.64 -6.67 -9.74
C LEU A 263 -8.84 -6.00 -9.04
N PRO A 264 -9.74 -6.78 -8.45
CA PRO A 264 -10.90 -6.24 -7.76
C PRO A 264 -10.47 -5.49 -6.48
N VAL A 265 -11.25 -4.44 -6.14
CA VAL A 265 -10.93 -3.55 -5.01
C VAL A 265 -10.98 -4.28 -3.65
N ASP A 266 -11.84 -5.27 -3.51
CA ASP A 266 -12.00 -6.06 -2.28
C ASP A 266 -10.77 -6.91 -1.95
N ARG A 267 -9.87 -7.18 -2.91
CA ARG A 267 -8.56 -7.80 -2.66
C ARG A 267 -7.74 -7.05 -1.58
N VAL A 268 -7.91 -5.73 -1.49
CA VAL A 268 -7.24 -4.89 -0.47
C VAL A 268 -7.66 -5.24 0.96
N PHE A 269 -8.82 -5.87 1.09
CA PHE A 269 -9.45 -6.21 2.36
C PHE A 269 -9.47 -7.73 2.63
N GLU A 270 -8.56 -8.47 2.02
CA GLU A 270 -8.46 -9.91 2.20
C GLU A 270 -8.45 -10.29 3.69
N GLY A 271 -9.19 -11.35 4.05
CA GLY A 271 -9.34 -11.80 5.43
C GLY A 271 -10.44 -11.09 6.24
N LYS A 272 -11.14 -10.09 5.68
CA LYS A 272 -12.30 -9.46 6.35
C LYS A 272 -13.60 -10.23 6.13
N THR A 273 -14.51 -10.11 7.07
CA THR A 273 -15.87 -10.67 7.00
C THR A 273 -16.61 -10.13 5.78
N LYS A 274 -17.22 -11.03 4.99
CA LYS A 274 -18.03 -10.71 3.81
C LYS A 274 -19.50 -10.88 4.13
N LEU A 275 -20.33 -9.89 3.78
CA LEU A 275 -21.77 -9.91 3.96
C LEU A 275 -22.45 -9.58 2.62
N THR A 276 -23.43 -10.39 2.20
CA THR A 276 -24.20 -10.17 0.97
C THR A 276 -25.59 -9.69 1.34
N VAL A 277 -26.03 -8.56 0.77
CA VAL A 277 -27.38 -8.05 1.04
C VAL A 277 -28.44 -8.89 0.33
N VAL A 278 -29.61 -9.03 0.98
CA VAL A 278 -30.79 -9.62 0.32
C VAL A 278 -31.32 -8.68 -0.78
N PRO A 279 -31.99 -9.19 -1.83
CA PRO A 279 -32.48 -8.35 -2.94
C PRO A 279 -33.33 -7.17 -2.48
N GLU A 280 -34.20 -7.37 -1.45
CA GLU A 280 -35.10 -6.36 -0.91
C GLU A 280 -34.34 -5.20 -0.23
N ALA A 281 -33.15 -5.48 0.33
CA ALA A 281 -32.31 -4.49 1.00
C ALA A 281 -31.35 -3.76 0.05
N PHE A 282 -31.22 -4.20 -1.20
CA PHE A 282 -30.26 -3.60 -2.15
C PHE A 282 -30.49 -2.10 -2.35
N ARG A 283 -31.74 -1.63 -2.36
CA ARG A 283 -32.07 -0.21 -2.44
C ARG A 283 -31.49 0.60 -1.26
N PHE A 284 -31.46 0.03 -0.06
CA PHE A 284 -30.86 0.67 1.11
C PHE A 284 -29.34 0.79 0.95
N LEU A 285 -28.68 -0.28 0.48
CA LEU A 285 -27.26 -0.29 0.14
C LEU A 285 -26.95 0.78 -0.93
N GLN A 286 -27.74 0.84 -2.00
CA GLN A 286 -27.59 1.85 -3.05
C GLN A 286 -27.69 3.29 -2.53
N ASN A 287 -28.51 3.54 -1.53
CA ASN A 287 -28.68 4.85 -0.93
C ASN A 287 -27.70 5.15 0.20
N GLY A 288 -26.78 4.22 0.55
CA GLY A 288 -25.81 4.37 1.63
C GLY A 288 -26.47 4.46 3.00
N ASN A 289 -27.63 3.83 3.15
CA ASN A 289 -28.35 3.79 4.41
C ASN A 289 -27.62 2.85 5.39
N ARG A 290 -27.89 3.01 6.67
CA ARG A 290 -27.56 2.01 7.68
C ARG A 290 -28.29 0.71 7.37
N LEU A 291 -27.59 -0.39 7.57
CA LEU A 291 -28.11 -1.74 7.39
C LEU A 291 -28.15 -2.45 8.75
N ASN A 292 -29.00 -3.46 8.87
CA ASN A 292 -29.07 -4.32 10.04
C ASN A 292 -28.92 -5.79 9.63
N ASP A 293 -28.76 -6.69 10.58
CA ASP A 293 -28.53 -8.11 10.33
C ASP A 293 -29.58 -8.74 9.39
N GLY A 294 -30.83 -8.30 9.48
CA GLY A 294 -31.93 -8.78 8.61
C GLY A 294 -31.81 -8.34 7.14
N ASN A 295 -30.87 -7.45 6.81
CA ASN A 295 -30.63 -7.02 5.45
C ASN A 295 -29.61 -7.91 4.70
N PHE A 296 -29.08 -8.96 5.34
CA PHE A 296 -28.08 -9.83 4.77
C PHE A 296 -28.55 -11.28 4.68
N THR A 297 -28.00 -12.02 3.72
CA THR A 297 -28.34 -13.43 3.52
C THR A 297 -27.77 -14.32 4.60
N ASP A 298 -26.57 -13.99 5.09
CA ASP A 298 -25.86 -14.74 6.11
C ASP A 298 -25.02 -13.78 6.95
N VAL A 299 -25.18 -13.82 8.26
CA VAL A 299 -24.42 -12.98 9.19
C VAL A 299 -23.74 -13.90 10.21
N PRO A 300 -22.42 -13.90 10.32
CA PRO A 300 -21.71 -14.67 11.33
C PRO A 300 -22.18 -14.34 12.75
N GLU A 301 -22.24 -15.35 13.61
CA GLU A 301 -22.67 -15.19 15.01
C GLU A 301 -21.80 -14.17 15.77
N LYS A 302 -20.53 -14.05 15.39
CA LYS A 302 -19.54 -13.19 16.06
C LYS A 302 -18.88 -12.26 15.05
N ILE A 303 -19.29 -11.00 15.07
CA ILE A 303 -18.58 -9.87 14.45
C ILE A 303 -18.26 -8.90 15.59
N ALA A 304 -17.01 -8.45 15.65
CA ALA A 304 -16.58 -7.53 16.72
C ALA A 304 -17.19 -6.13 16.51
N ASP A 305 -17.48 -5.43 17.62
CA ASP A 305 -17.90 -4.03 17.53
C ASP A 305 -16.78 -3.17 16.92
N GLY A 306 -17.14 -2.30 15.97
CA GLY A 306 -16.18 -1.50 15.20
C GLY A 306 -15.49 -2.25 14.06
N GLU A 307 -15.73 -3.56 13.87
CA GLU A 307 -15.13 -4.33 12.79
C GLU A 307 -15.58 -3.82 11.41
N GLN A 308 -14.62 -3.75 10.49
CA GLN A 308 -14.90 -3.44 9.09
C GLN A 308 -15.30 -4.71 8.34
N VAL A 309 -16.48 -4.70 7.73
CA VAL A 309 -17.02 -5.80 6.93
C VAL A 309 -17.18 -5.38 5.48
N LEU A 310 -17.01 -6.32 4.57
CA LEU A 310 -17.20 -6.12 3.14
C LEU A 310 -18.64 -6.41 2.80
N VAL A 311 -19.30 -5.47 2.15
CA VAL A 311 -20.69 -5.61 1.73
C VAL A 311 -20.77 -5.80 0.22
N TYR A 312 -21.47 -6.86 -0.18
CA TYR A 312 -21.68 -7.27 -1.56
C TYR A 312 -23.15 -7.08 -1.94
N ASP A 313 -23.39 -6.80 -3.22
CA ASP A 313 -24.73 -6.79 -3.77
C ASP A 313 -25.33 -8.21 -3.88
N PRO A 314 -26.62 -8.38 -4.18
CA PRO A 314 -27.22 -9.70 -4.31
C PRO A 314 -26.65 -10.59 -5.43
N MET A 315 -25.87 -9.99 -6.35
CA MET A 315 -25.19 -10.70 -7.44
C MET A 315 -23.74 -11.08 -7.05
N GLY A 316 -23.30 -10.78 -5.81
CA GLY A 316 -21.97 -11.09 -5.32
C GLY A 316 -20.90 -10.09 -5.73
N HIS A 317 -21.26 -8.89 -6.19
CA HIS A 317 -20.28 -7.85 -6.50
C HIS A 317 -19.99 -7.00 -5.26
N PHE A 318 -18.70 -6.73 -5.03
CA PHE A 318 -18.26 -5.84 -3.96
C PHE A 318 -18.84 -4.43 -4.16
N TYR A 319 -19.44 -3.90 -3.11
CA TYR A 319 -20.13 -2.63 -3.16
C TYR A 319 -19.54 -1.56 -2.24
N ALA A 320 -19.27 -1.91 -0.97
CA ALA A 320 -18.78 -0.98 0.03
C ALA A 320 -18.14 -1.69 1.22
N VAL A 321 -17.43 -0.93 2.05
CA VAL A 321 -17.01 -1.35 3.39
C VAL A 321 -17.90 -0.65 4.41
N TYR A 322 -18.42 -1.42 5.33
CA TYR A 322 -19.23 -0.95 6.45
C TYR A 322 -18.49 -1.20 7.76
N ARG A 323 -18.82 -0.41 8.77
CA ARG A 323 -18.41 -0.66 10.14
C ARG A 323 -19.58 -1.29 10.88
N TYR A 324 -19.30 -2.40 11.55
CA TYR A 324 -20.29 -3.06 12.40
C TYR A 324 -20.38 -2.33 13.73
N GLU A 325 -21.58 -1.93 14.13
CA GLU A 325 -21.87 -1.18 15.36
C GLU A 325 -22.92 -1.95 16.16
N ARG A 326 -22.66 -2.21 17.43
CA ARG A 326 -23.59 -2.88 18.37
C ARG A 326 -24.54 -1.89 19.01
#